data_58cfdb3ea52fd1698e578b40ec428eac
#
_entry.id   58cfdb3ea52fd1698e578b40ec428eac
#
_cell.length_a   1.000
_cell.length_b   1.000
_cell.length_c   1.000
_cell.angle_alpha   90.00
_cell.angle_beta   90.00
_cell.angle_gamma   90.00
#
_symmetry.space_group_name_H-M   'P 1'
#
loop_
_entity.id
_entity.type
_entity.pdbx_description
1 polymer ?
#
loop_
_entity_poly.entity_id
_entity_poly.type
_entity_poly.pdbx_seq_one_letter_code
_entity_poly.pdbx_strand_id
1 'polypeptide(L)'
;MYNIKSRQAEEFINHQEILDTLEYAQANRNNRPLIESLIDKAALCQGLSHREAALLLECDEPELVQRIYRLAREIKRKFYGNRIVMFAPLYLSNYCVNGCVYCPYHAKNRTIPRKKLSQEEIRREVIALQDMGHKRLALEAGEDPRNNPIDYILESIRTIYSIHHKNGAIRRVNVNIAATTVENYRLLKEAGIGTYILFQETYGKEHYEALHPTGPKSNYAYHTEAMDRAMEGGIDDVGIGVLFGLNTYRYDFVGLLMHAEHLEATFGVGPHTISVPRICPADDISTEDFPDAISDEMFCRIVAVTRIAVPYTGMIISTRESEAVRRRVLELGVSQISGGSRTSVGGYAVPEAKEEDSSQFDVSDRRTLDEVVSWLLDLGHIPSFCTACYREGRTGDRFMSLVKRGQIANCCQPNALMTLKEYLEDYASSETKEKGIQLIREEMEHIPNPKIRAIAERNLQEIGEGKRDFRF
;
A
#
# COMPACT_ATOMS: atom_id res chain seq x y z
N MET A 1 -6.08 10.21 -28.63
CA MET A 1 -4.89 9.44 -29.07
C MET A 1 -4.05 9.14 -27.84
N TYR A 2 -3.50 7.95 -27.70
CA TYR A 2 -2.65 7.61 -26.56
C TYR A 2 -1.42 8.52 -26.46
N ASN A 3 -1.24 9.11 -25.29
CA ASN A 3 -0.10 9.97 -25.01
C ASN A 3 0.29 9.85 -23.53
N ILE A 4 1.32 9.06 -23.26
CA ILE A 4 1.81 8.77 -21.91
C ILE A 4 2.19 10.01 -21.10
N LYS A 5 2.54 11.13 -21.73
CA LYS A 5 2.94 12.40 -21.09
C LYS A 5 1.82 13.44 -21.04
N SER A 6 0.61 13.11 -21.51
CA SER A 6 -0.51 14.02 -21.42
C SER A 6 -0.93 14.24 -19.96
N ARG A 7 -1.50 15.40 -19.68
CA ARG A 7 -2.14 15.75 -18.42
C ARG A 7 -3.64 15.48 -18.42
N GLN A 8 -4.17 14.92 -19.51
CA GLN A 8 -5.58 14.59 -19.64
C GLN A 8 -5.75 13.09 -19.41
N ALA A 9 -6.62 12.74 -18.47
CA ALA A 9 -6.85 11.36 -18.05
C ALA A 9 -7.10 10.40 -19.23
N GLU A 10 -7.99 10.76 -20.15
CA GLU A 10 -8.38 9.91 -21.28
C GLU A 10 -7.29 9.75 -22.35
N GLU A 11 -6.21 10.52 -22.29
CA GLU A 11 -5.09 10.38 -23.20
C GLU A 11 -4.00 9.47 -22.62
N PHE A 12 -3.66 9.56 -21.33
CA PHE A 12 -2.69 8.66 -20.73
C PHE A 12 -3.30 7.34 -20.23
N ILE A 13 -4.59 7.33 -19.90
CA ILE A 13 -5.42 6.11 -19.75
C ILE A 13 -6.32 6.00 -20.97
N ASN A 14 -5.70 5.66 -22.10
CA ASN A 14 -6.43 5.66 -23.35
C ASN A 14 -7.18 4.34 -23.57
N HIS A 15 -8.49 4.42 -23.71
CA HIS A 15 -9.38 3.26 -23.86
C HIS A 15 -8.97 2.36 -25.04
N GLN A 16 -8.68 2.96 -26.20
CA GLN A 16 -8.30 2.18 -27.41
C GLN A 16 -6.95 1.47 -27.19
N GLU A 17 -5.98 2.13 -26.57
CA GLU A 17 -4.69 1.50 -26.22
C GLU A 17 -4.87 0.30 -25.29
N ILE A 18 -5.80 0.39 -24.34
CA ILE A 18 -6.12 -0.75 -23.46
C ILE A 18 -6.71 -1.89 -24.29
N LEU A 19 -7.70 -1.62 -25.14
CA LEU A 19 -8.31 -2.65 -25.99
C LEU A 19 -7.31 -3.31 -26.94
N ASP A 20 -6.47 -2.52 -27.61
CA ASP A 20 -5.41 -3.02 -28.49
C ASP A 20 -4.39 -3.88 -27.73
N THR A 21 -4.09 -3.51 -26.47
CA THR A 21 -3.22 -4.29 -25.57
C THR A 21 -3.85 -5.62 -25.20
N LEU A 22 -5.13 -5.64 -24.88
CA LEU A 22 -5.84 -6.87 -24.52
C LEU A 22 -5.96 -7.82 -25.73
N GLU A 23 -6.25 -7.28 -26.92
CA GLU A 23 -6.27 -8.06 -28.16
C GLU A 23 -4.90 -8.66 -28.47
N TYR A 24 -3.84 -7.87 -28.37
CA TYR A 24 -2.46 -8.34 -28.52
C TYR A 24 -2.11 -9.46 -27.53
N ALA A 25 -2.43 -9.28 -26.25
CA ALA A 25 -2.16 -10.28 -25.23
C ALA A 25 -2.92 -11.60 -25.50
N GLN A 26 -4.19 -11.50 -25.85
CA GLN A 26 -5.03 -12.64 -26.18
C GLN A 26 -4.54 -13.39 -27.44
N ALA A 27 -4.14 -12.68 -28.48
CA ALA A 27 -3.61 -13.26 -29.73
C ALA A 27 -2.28 -14.00 -29.49
N ASN A 28 -1.47 -13.57 -28.53
CA ASN A 28 -0.15 -14.11 -28.26
C ASN A 28 -0.07 -15.01 -26.99
N ARG A 29 -1.17 -15.29 -26.31
CA ARG A 29 -1.16 -16.02 -25.03
C ARG A 29 -0.50 -17.39 -25.08
N ASN A 30 -0.45 -18.03 -26.26
CA ASN A 30 0.18 -19.32 -26.50
C ASN A 30 1.53 -19.20 -27.25
N ASN A 31 2.05 -17.99 -27.44
CA ASN A 31 3.32 -17.75 -28.10
C ASN A 31 4.48 -17.97 -27.12
N ARG A 32 4.80 -19.25 -26.88
CA ARG A 32 5.82 -19.64 -25.90
C ARG A 32 7.17 -18.92 -26.09
N PRO A 33 7.76 -18.85 -27.30
CA PRO A 33 9.04 -18.16 -27.47
C PRO A 33 8.99 -16.69 -27.07
N LEU A 34 7.88 -15.99 -27.38
CA LEU A 34 7.69 -14.60 -27.01
C LEU A 34 7.58 -14.44 -25.50
N ILE A 35 6.78 -15.28 -24.82
CA ILE A 35 6.61 -15.25 -23.37
C ILE A 35 7.95 -15.53 -22.66
N GLU A 36 8.71 -16.52 -23.10
CA GLU A 36 10.04 -16.82 -22.57
C GLU A 36 10.99 -15.62 -22.71
N SER A 37 11.00 -14.96 -23.87
CA SER A 37 11.81 -13.77 -24.08
C SER A 37 11.44 -12.60 -23.16
N LEU A 38 10.15 -12.45 -22.83
CA LEU A 38 9.69 -11.43 -21.89
C LEU A 38 10.08 -11.77 -20.44
N ILE A 39 10.04 -13.04 -20.04
CA ILE A 39 10.52 -13.49 -18.74
C ILE A 39 12.03 -13.19 -18.61
N ASP A 40 12.81 -13.49 -19.64
CA ASP A 40 14.25 -13.23 -19.67
C ASP A 40 14.57 -11.71 -19.66
N LYS A 41 13.79 -10.90 -20.39
CA LYS A 41 13.86 -9.43 -20.31
C LYS A 41 13.56 -8.93 -18.90
N ALA A 42 12.51 -9.44 -18.28
CA ALA A 42 12.09 -9.05 -16.93
C ALA A 42 13.15 -9.39 -15.88
N ALA A 43 13.93 -10.47 -16.07
CA ALA A 43 15.04 -10.85 -15.19
C ALA A 43 16.13 -9.77 -15.10
N LEU A 44 16.22 -8.88 -16.09
CA LEU A 44 17.11 -7.70 -16.04
C LEU A 44 16.64 -6.63 -15.04
N CYS A 45 15.43 -6.77 -14.49
CA CYS A 45 14.83 -5.85 -13.51
C CYS A 45 14.68 -4.40 -14.01
N GLN A 46 14.43 -4.22 -15.29
CA GLN A 46 14.19 -2.89 -15.91
C GLN A 46 12.70 -2.55 -16.02
N GLY A 47 11.83 -3.48 -15.58
CA GLY A 47 10.39 -3.38 -15.75
C GLY A 47 9.91 -3.91 -17.10
N LEU A 48 8.60 -3.96 -17.26
CA LEU A 48 7.91 -4.31 -18.49
C LEU A 48 6.86 -3.25 -18.79
N SER A 49 6.60 -3.02 -20.08
CA SER A 49 5.48 -2.19 -20.50
C SER A 49 4.14 -2.85 -20.18
N HIS A 50 3.08 -2.04 -20.12
CA HIS A 50 1.70 -2.55 -19.93
C HIS A 50 1.32 -3.65 -20.94
N ARG A 51 1.75 -3.54 -22.21
CA ARG A 51 1.50 -4.57 -23.24
C ARG A 51 2.24 -5.88 -22.96
N GLU A 52 3.50 -5.80 -22.56
CA GLU A 52 4.31 -6.97 -22.21
C GLU A 52 3.79 -7.65 -20.95
N ALA A 53 3.43 -6.87 -19.94
CA ALA A 53 2.87 -7.39 -18.70
C ALA A 53 1.48 -8.01 -18.90
N ALA A 54 0.63 -7.41 -19.74
CA ALA A 54 -0.66 -7.99 -20.11
C ALA A 54 -0.51 -9.38 -20.76
N LEU A 55 0.48 -9.57 -21.62
CA LEU A 55 0.76 -10.88 -22.20
C LEU A 55 1.21 -11.90 -21.14
N LEU A 56 2.07 -11.52 -20.19
CA LEU A 56 2.44 -12.41 -19.09
C LEU A 56 1.26 -12.78 -18.20
N LEU A 57 0.31 -11.84 -18.01
CA LEU A 57 -0.90 -12.10 -17.24
C LEU A 57 -1.84 -13.11 -17.93
N GLU A 58 -1.91 -13.09 -19.25
CA GLU A 58 -2.73 -14.01 -20.06
C GLU A 58 -2.08 -15.40 -20.27
N CYS A 59 -0.81 -15.56 -19.92
CA CYS A 59 -0.13 -16.85 -20.03
C CYS A 59 -0.81 -17.89 -19.14
N ASP A 60 -1.26 -19.00 -19.70
CA ASP A 60 -1.91 -20.11 -18.98
C ASP A 60 -1.09 -21.42 -19.00
N GLU A 61 0.08 -21.42 -19.65
CA GLU A 61 0.99 -22.56 -19.64
C GLU A 61 1.61 -22.76 -18.27
N PRO A 62 1.33 -23.89 -17.56
CA PRO A 62 1.70 -24.04 -16.15
C PRO A 62 3.20 -23.88 -15.85
N GLU A 63 4.06 -24.37 -16.75
CA GLU A 63 5.51 -24.25 -16.60
C GLU A 63 5.96 -22.79 -16.62
N LEU A 64 5.43 -21.99 -17.57
CA LEU A 64 5.76 -20.58 -17.71
C LEU A 64 5.18 -19.76 -16.55
N VAL A 65 3.98 -20.08 -16.08
CA VAL A 65 3.39 -19.46 -14.89
C VAL A 65 4.28 -19.71 -13.66
N GLN A 66 4.84 -20.92 -13.49
CA GLN A 66 5.78 -21.18 -12.40
C GLN A 66 7.11 -20.44 -12.57
N ARG A 67 7.57 -20.19 -13.80
CA ARG A 67 8.74 -19.33 -14.06
C ARG A 67 8.45 -17.88 -13.70
N ILE A 68 7.26 -17.35 -14.04
CA ILE A 68 6.80 -16.01 -13.66
C ILE A 68 6.80 -15.88 -12.13
N TYR A 69 6.21 -16.82 -11.38
CA TYR A 69 6.18 -16.79 -9.93
C TYR A 69 7.57 -16.84 -9.31
N ARG A 70 8.46 -17.65 -9.85
CA ARG A 70 9.85 -17.73 -9.39
C ARG A 70 10.59 -16.43 -9.60
N LEU A 71 10.46 -15.83 -10.79
CA LEU A 71 11.07 -14.54 -11.11
C LEU A 71 10.52 -13.41 -10.20
N ALA A 72 9.22 -13.38 -9.94
CA ALA A 72 8.62 -12.41 -9.04
C ALA A 72 9.23 -12.48 -7.62
N ARG A 73 9.42 -13.71 -7.07
CA ARG A 73 10.10 -13.94 -5.79
C ARG A 73 11.55 -13.44 -5.81
N GLU A 74 12.29 -13.71 -6.88
CA GLU A 74 13.67 -13.28 -7.03
C GLU A 74 13.79 -11.76 -7.08
N ILE A 75 12.94 -11.09 -7.86
CA ILE A 75 12.88 -9.63 -7.94
C ILE A 75 12.51 -9.02 -6.58
N LYS A 76 11.49 -9.57 -5.90
CA LYS A 76 11.13 -9.11 -4.55
C LYS A 76 12.31 -9.24 -3.58
N ARG A 77 12.98 -10.38 -3.56
CA ARG A 77 14.15 -10.62 -2.70
C ARG A 77 15.31 -9.68 -3.00
N LYS A 78 15.55 -9.41 -4.28
CA LYS A 78 16.62 -8.51 -4.72
C LYS A 78 16.45 -7.08 -4.20
N PHE A 79 15.22 -6.52 -4.25
CA PHE A 79 14.97 -5.12 -3.88
C PHE A 79 14.49 -4.94 -2.45
N TYR A 80 13.66 -5.83 -1.97
CA TYR A 80 13.02 -5.72 -0.66
C TYR A 80 13.55 -6.70 0.38
N GLY A 81 14.31 -7.73 -0.07
CA GLY A 81 14.73 -8.81 0.82
C GLY A 81 13.53 -9.55 1.40
N ASN A 82 13.63 -9.91 2.66
CA ASN A 82 12.55 -10.52 3.44
C ASN A 82 11.85 -9.50 4.38
N ARG A 83 12.11 -8.19 4.22
CA ARG A 83 11.48 -7.13 5.02
C ARG A 83 10.04 -6.91 4.61
N ILE A 84 9.16 -6.84 5.60
CA ILE A 84 7.74 -6.51 5.43
C ILE A 84 7.42 -5.30 6.28
N VAL A 85 7.02 -4.20 5.65
CA VAL A 85 6.69 -2.96 6.33
C VAL A 85 5.30 -3.07 6.97
N MET A 86 5.21 -2.71 8.25
CA MET A 86 3.98 -2.76 9.03
C MET A 86 3.32 -1.38 9.14
N PHE A 87 2.00 -1.33 9.03
CA PHE A 87 1.19 -0.13 9.27
C PHE A 87 -0.19 -0.49 9.81
N ALA A 88 -0.92 0.51 10.29
CA ALA A 88 -2.34 0.40 10.60
C ALA A 88 -3.14 1.52 9.92
N PRO A 89 -4.37 1.27 9.46
CA PRO A 89 -5.29 2.33 9.07
C PRO A 89 -5.80 3.07 10.30
N LEU A 90 -6.09 4.35 10.18
CA LEU A 90 -6.83 5.14 11.18
C LEU A 90 -7.94 5.91 10.47
N TYR A 91 -9.17 5.48 10.71
CA TYR A 91 -10.36 6.10 10.15
C TYR A 91 -10.78 7.31 10.96
N LEU A 92 -10.63 8.50 10.38
CA LEU A 92 -10.96 9.77 11.03
C LEU A 92 -12.46 10.08 10.96
N SER A 93 -13.11 9.70 9.85
CA SER A 93 -14.52 10.01 9.62
C SER A 93 -15.09 9.16 8.48
N ASN A 94 -16.35 8.73 8.63
CA ASN A 94 -17.12 8.07 7.59
C ASN A 94 -18.22 8.98 6.98
N TYR A 95 -18.23 10.27 7.30
CA TYR A 95 -19.06 11.23 6.56
C TYR A 95 -18.56 11.34 5.13
N CYS A 96 -19.46 11.08 4.17
CA CYS A 96 -19.15 11.12 2.74
C CYS A 96 -20.35 11.61 1.94
N VAL A 97 -20.13 12.46 0.94
CA VAL A 97 -21.16 13.02 0.04
C VAL A 97 -21.29 12.25 -1.27
N ASN A 98 -20.38 11.29 -1.53
CA ASN A 98 -20.37 10.50 -2.75
C ASN A 98 -21.39 9.34 -2.73
N GLY A 99 -21.78 8.90 -3.90
CA GLY A 99 -22.71 7.80 -4.10
C GLY A 99 -22.05 6.49 -4.57
N CYS A 100 -20.81 6.20 -4.19
CA CYS A 100 -20.08 5.02 -4.62
C CYS A 100 -20.81 3.73 -4.24
N VAL A 101 -21.19 2.91 -5.22
CA VAL A 101 -22.05 1.74 -5.00
C VAL A 101 -21.36 0.57 -4.30
N TYR A 102 -20.04 0.61 -4.15
CA TYR A 102 -19.22 -0.43 -3.54
C TYR A 102 -18.70 -0.05 -2.13
N CYS A 103 -19.07 1.12 -1.62
CA CYS A 103 -18.55 1.65 -0.36
C CYS A 103 -19.69 1.93 0.64
N PRO A 104 -19.67 1.36 1.85
CA PRO A 104 -20.75 1.58 2.83
C PRO A 104 -20.83 3.03 3.30
N TYR A 105 -19.82 3.86 3.05
CA TYR A 105 -19.84 5.29 3.39
C TYR A 105 -20.64 6.14 2.40
N HIS A 106 -21.24 5.56 1.35
CA HIS A 106 -22.01 6.30 0.36
C HIS A 106 -23.16 7.09 1.00
N ALA A 107 -23.46 8.26 0.43
CA ALA A 107 -24.42 9.23 1.00
C ALA A 107 -25.84 8.69 1.19
N LYS A 108 -26.23 7.64 0.44
CA LYS A 108 -27.56 7.03 0.52
C LYS A 108 -27.67 5.98 1.64
N ASN A 109 -26.56 5.46 2.17
CA ASN A 109 -26.60 4.51 3.28
C ASN A 109 -27.12 5.21 4.54
N ARG A 110 -28.25 4.69 5.07
CA ARG A 110 -28.97 5.20 6.24
C ARG A 110 -28.76 4.32 7.48
N THR A 111 -28.11 3.18 7.32
CA THR A 111 -27.93 2.18 8.38
C THR A 111 -26.62 2.37 9.12
N ILE A 112 -25.54 2.69 8.41
CA ILE A 112 -24.23 2.88 9.03
C ILE A 112 -24.20 4.11 9.97
N PRO A 113 -23.75 3.97 11.22
CA PRO A 113 -23.57 5.09 12.13
C PRO A 113 -22.53 6.08 11.58
N ARG A 114 -22.92 7.35 11.41
CA ARG A 114 -22.01 8.40 10.96
C ARG A 114 -21.23 8.96 12.13
N LYS A 115 -19.92 8.93 12.02
CA LYS A 115 -19.00 9.39 13.04
C LYS A 115 -17.83 10.17 12.44
N LYS A 116 -17.38 11.17 13.19
CA LYS A 116 -16.14 11.92 12.95
C LYS A 116 -15.42 12.05 14.28
N LEU A 117 -14.15 11.71 14.32
CA LEU A 117 -13.37 11.82 15.55
C LEU A 117 -13.07 13.29 15.88
N SER A 118 -13.28 13.65 17.14
CA SER A 118 -12.70 14.87 17.72
C SER A 118 -11.18 14.68 17.90
N GLN A 119 -10.45 15.79 18.10
CA GLN A 119 -9.00 15.72 18.35
C GLN A 119 -8.67 14.90 19.61
N GLU A 120 -9.55 14.92 20.63
CA GLU A 120 -9.40 14.10 21.84
C GLU A 120 -9.63 12.61 21.57
N GLU A 121 -10.59 12.26 20.70
CA GLU A 121 -10.78 10.87 20.29
C GLU A 121 -9.61 10.39 19.44
N ILE A 122 -9.08 11.20 18.51
CA ILE A 122 -7.87 10.90 17.76
C ILE A 122 -6.70 10.62 18.70
N ARG A 123 -6.56 11.41 19.78
CA ARG A 123 -5.52 11.20 20.80
C ARG A 123 -5.65 9.82 21.44
N ARG A 124 -6.86 9.42 21.83
CA ARG A 124 -7.12 8.09 22.44
C ARG A 124 -6.83 6.94 21.45
N GLU A 125 -7.25 7.07 20.20
CA GLU A 125 -6.96 6.08 19.15
C GLU A 125 -5.45 5.92 18.93
N VAL A 126 -4.73 7.03 18.87
CA VAL A 126 -3.28 7.02 18.63
C VAL A 126 -2.53 6.41 19.84
N ILE A 127 -2.96 6.69 21.07
CA ILE A 127 -2.39 6.06 22.27
C ILE A 127 -2.60 4.53 22.21
N ALA A 128 -3.80 4.06 21.86
CA ALA A 128 -4.08 2.64 21.69
C ALA A 128 -3.20 2.01 20.60
N LEU A 129 -3.03 2.66 19.46
CA LEU A 129 -2.14 2.23 18.39
C LEU A 129 -0.66 2.20 18.80
N GLN A 130 -0.23 3.17 19.61
CA GLN A 130 1.14 3.20 20.16
C GLN A 130 1.34 2.08 21.19
N ASP A 131 0.33 1.76 22.01
CA ASP A 131 0.36 0.62 22.95
C ASP A 131 0.43 -0.74 22.23
N MET A 132 -0.08 -0.83 21.00
CA MET A 132 0.11 -2.00 20.13
C MET A 132 1.52 -2.06 19.51
N GLY A 133 2.24 -0.94 19.47
CA GLY A 133 3.58 -0.83 18.87
C GLY A 133 3.64 -0.22 17.46
N HIS A 134 2.53 0.27 16.93
CA HIS A 134 2.53 0.93 15.62
C HIS A 134 3.33 2.24 15.62
N LYS A 135 4.06 2.46 14.51
CA LYS A 135 4.85 3.68 14.26
C LYS A 135 4.48 4.36 12.93
N ARG A 136 3.59 3.74 12.16
CA ARG A 136 3.14 4.20 10.84
C ARG A 136 1.63 4.03 10.72
N LEU A 137 0.95 5.09 10.28
CA LEU A 137 -0.49 5.07 10.04
C LEU A 137 -0.81 5.40 8.58
N ALA A 138 -1.95 4.90 8.11
CA ALA A 138 -2.66 5.37 6.93
C ALA A 138 -3.95 6.03 7.41
N LEU A 139 -4.10 7.34 7.20
CA LEU A 139 -5.31 8.08 7.54
C LEU A 139 -6.36 7.88 6.47
N GLU A 140 -7.57 7.55 6.89
CA GLU A 140 -8.72 7.32 6.05
C GLU A 140 -9.85 8.29 6.42
N ALA A 141 -10.45 8.94 5.42
CA ALA A 141 -11.61 9.79 5.63
C ALA A 141 -12.52 9.81 4.40
N GLY A 142 -13.82 9.76 4.61
CA GLY A 142 -14.80 10.00 3.55
C GLY A 142 -14.71 11.43 3.01
N GLU A 143 -15.12 11.63 1.77
CA GLU A 143 -15.16 12.95 1.14
C GLU A 143 -16.39 13.73 1.57
N ASP A 144 -16.18 14.72 2.43
CA ASP A 144 -17.23 15.63 2.87
C ASP A 144 -16.62 17.00 3.17
N PRO A 145 -16.75 18.00 2.27
CA PRO A 145 -16.17 19.32 2.47
C PRO A 145 -16.62 20.04 3.74
N ARG A 146 -17.80 19.69 4.26
CA ARG A 146 -18.36 20.29 5.47
C ARG A 146 -17.85 19.59 6.74
N ASN A 147 -17.84 18.27 6.74
CA ASN A 147 -17.42 17.51 7.92
C ASN A 147 -15.94 17.25 7.97
N ASN A 148 -15.30 17.03 6.81
CA ASN A 148 -13.90 16.66 6.68
C ASN A 148 -13.10 17.68 5.84
N PRO A 149 -13.18 19.02 6.12
CA PRO A 149 -12.40 19.99 5.39
C PRO A 149 -10.90 19.72 5.56
N ILE A 150 -10.09 20.26 4.64
CA ILE A 150 -8.63 20.06 4.68
C ILE A 150 -8.01 20.48 6.03
N ASP A 151 -8.51 21.54 6.64
CA ASP A 151 -8.03 22.03 7.94
C ASP A 151 -8.19 20.97 9.05
N TYR A 152 -9.29 20.18 9.03
CA TYR A 152 -9.49 19.08 9.96
C TYR A 152 -8.45 17.96 9.74
N ILE A 153 -8.16 17.62 8.50
CA ILE A 153 -7.12 16.63 8.17
C ILE A 153 -5.75 17.11 8.65
N LEU A 154 -5.40 18.36 8.37
CA LEU A 154 -4.13 18.96 8.78
C LEU A 154 -3.99 19.03 10.31
N GLU A 155 -5.06 19.40 11.01
CA GLU A 155 -5.09 19.42 12.47
C GLU A 155 -4.92 18.01 13.03
N SER A 156 -5.59 17.02 12.45
CA SER A 156 -5.47 15.62 12.85
C SER A 156 -4.04 15.10 12.68
N ILE A 157 -3.37 15.43 11.58
CA ILE A 157 -1.95 15.07 11.35
C ILE A 157 -1.06 15.69 12.44
N ARG A 158 -1.24 16.98 12.74
CA ARG A 158 -0.48 17.67 13.81
C ARG A 158 -0.72 17.02 15.18
N THR A 159 -1.97 16.71 15.50
CA THR A 159 -2.34 16.00 16.73
C THR A 159 -1.63 14.66 16.83
N ILE A 160 -1.68 13.84 15.78
CA ILE A 160 -1.05 12.52 15.75
C ILE A 160 0.45 12.60 15.98
N TYR A 161 1.15 13.50 15.31
CA TYR A 161 2.60 13.67 15.49
C TYR A 161 2.98 14.23 16.86
N SER A 162 2.08 14.93 17.55
CA SER A 162 2.34 15.50 18.87
C SER A 162 2.27 14.50 20.03
N ILE A 163 1.76 13.28 19.78
CA ILE A 163 1.50 12.30 20.82
C ILE A 163 2.72 11.40 21.01
N HIS A 164 3.25 11.44 22.23
CA HIS A 164 4.26 10.52 22.70
C HIS A 164 3.73 9.79 23.95
N HIS A 165 3.57 8.49 23.87
CA HIS A 165 3.06 7.68 24.96
C HIS A 165 4.03 6.54 25.25
N LYS A 166 4.59 6.50 26.46
CA LYS A 166 5.68 5.56 26.84
C LYS A 166 6.86 5.69 25.84
N ASN A 167 7.26 4.57 25.22
CA ASN A 167 8.26 4.55 24.14
C ASN A 167 7.62 4.68 22.74
N GLY A 168 6.30 4.91 22.67
CA GLY A 168 5.56 5.01 21.45
C GLY A 168 5.60 6.41 20.84
N ALA A 169 5.66 6.48 19.52
CA ALA A 169 5.43 7.67 18.73
C ALA A 169 5.03 7.25 17.31
N ILE A 170 4.03 7.91 16.73
CA ILE A 170 3.77 7.77 15.31
C ILE A 170 4.80 8.63 14.58
N ARG A 171 5.60 7.97 13.74
CA ARG A 171 6.75 8.58 13.04
C ARG A 171 6.48 8.82 11.56
N ARG A 172 5.36 8.31 11.04
CA ARG A 172 4.92 8.49 9.65
C ARG A 172 3.41 8.38 9.54
N VAL A 173 2.81 9.31 8.83
CA VAL A 173 1.39 9.35 8.48
C VAL A 173 1.27 9.37 6.96
N ASN A 174 0.73 8.30 6.38
CA ASN A 174 0.25 8.31 5.00
C ASN A 174 -1.19 8.81 4.99
N VAL A 175 -1.64 9.37 3.89
CA VAL A 175 -2.98 9.97 3.79
C VAL A 175 -3.72 9.40 2.59
N ASN A 176 -4.89 8.85 2.84
CA ASN A 176 -5.84 8.38 1.85
C ASN A 176 -7.15 9.16 2.01
N ILE A 177 -7.22 10.30 1.35
CA ILE A 177 -8.40 11.15 1.23
C ILE A 177 -8.72 11.37 -0.24
N ALA A 178 -9.94 11.82 -0.53
CA ALA A 178 -10.38 12.10 -1.89
C ALA A 178 -9.45 13.05 -2.66
N ALA A 179 -9.52 12.99 -3.99
CA ALA A 179 -8.81 13.89 -4.89
C ALA A 179 -9.08 15.35 -4.52
N THR A 180 -8.02 16.17 -4.49
CA THR A 180 -8.12 17.56 -4.08
C THR A 180 -7.28 18.49 -4.98
N THR A 181 -7.13 19.73 -4.58
CA THR A 181 -6.41 20.77 -5.34
C THR A 181 -4.90 20.70 -5.10
N VAL A 182 -4.12 21.25 -6.03
CA VAL A 182 -2.65 21.41 -5.88
C VAL A 182 -2.30 22.13 -4.58
N GLU A 183 -3.08 23.15 -4.21
CA GLU A 183 -2.87 23.90 -2.97
C GLU A 183 -3.04 23.01 -1.72
N ASN A 184 -4.11 22.22 -1.66
CA ASN A 184 -4.33 21.29 -0.56
C ASN A 184 -3.22 20.21 -0.49
N TYR A 185 -2.72 19.74 -1.62
CA TYR A 185 -1.58 18.81 -1.64
C TYR A 185 -0.30 19.47 -1.12
N ARG A 186 -0.08 20.76 -1.40
CA ARG A 186 1.03 21.53 -0.83
C ARG A 186 0.93 21.62 0.69
N LEU A 187 -0.26 21.92 1.22
CA LEU A 187 -0.52 21.96 2.66
C LEU A 187 -0.28 20.58 3.31
N LEU A 188 -0.68 19.49 2.65
CA LEU A 188 -0.39 18.12 3.14
C LEU A 188 1.12 17.83 3.15
N LYS A 189 1.86 18.25 2.13
CA LYS A 189 3.32 18.15 2.10
C LYS A 189 3.97 18.91 3.24
N GLU A 190 3.53 20.15 3.50
CA GLU A 190 4.00 20.99 4.62
C GLU A 190 3.67 20.38 5.98
N ALA A 191 2.53 19.68 6.11
CA ALA A 191 2.17 18.94 7.30
C ALA A 191 3.06 17.70 7.55
N GLY A 192 3.94 17.35 6.61
CA GLY A 192 4.91 16.27 6.75
C GLY A 192 4.33 14.88 6.53
N ILE A 193 3.37 14.73 5.63
CA ILE A 193 2.84 13.41 5.29
C ILE A 193 3.90 12.53 4.64
N GLY A 194 3.69 11.22 4.71
CA GLY A 194 4.46 10.25 3.98
C GLY A 194 4.01 10.13 2.52
N THR A 195 3.23 9.09 2.22
CA THR A 195 2.65 8.86 0.90
C THR A 195 1.23 9.41 0.84
N TYR A 196 0.87 10.12 -0.23
CA TYR A 196 -0.52 10.33 -0.58
C TYR A 196 -1.01 9.11 -1.36
N ILE A 197 -2.09 8.51 -0.93
CA ILE A 197 -2.65 7.29 -1.51
C ILE A 197 -4.06 7.60 -2.01
N LEU A 198 -4.35 7.20 -3.25
CA LEU A 198 -5.69 7.24 -3.81
C LEU A 198 -5.87 6.09 -4.79
N PHE A 199 -6.88 5.26 -4.57
CA PHE A 199 -7.21 4.21 -5.50
C PHE A 199 -8.06 4.76 -6.63
N GLN A 200 -7.71 4.37 -7.86
CA GLN A 200 -8.54 4.69 -9.03
C GLN A 200 -9.88 3.95 -8.99
N GLU A 201 -9.93 2.87 -8.27
CA GLU A 201 -11.02 1.91 -8.15
C GLU A 201 -11.16 1.08 -9.44
N THR A 202 -11.52 1.70 -10.57
CA THR A 202 -11.46 1.13 -11.92
C THR A 202 -10.99 2.17 -12.93
N TYR A 203 -10.26 1.73 -13.94
CA TYR A 203 -9.81 2.60 -15.05
C TYR A 203 -10.80 2.67 -16.20
N GLY A 204 -11.82 1.81 -16.23
CA GLY A 204 -12.88 1.87 -17.24
C GLY A 204 -13.83 3.04 -16.99
N LYS A 205 -13.75 4.10 -17.82
CA LYS A 205 -14.51 5.34 -17.61
C LYS A 205 -16.02 5.11 -17.47
N GLU A 206 -16.62 4.34 -18.37
CA GLU A 206 -18.07 4.06 -18.31
C GLU A 206 -18.45 3.30 -17.05
N HIS A 207 -17.65 2.30 -16.64
CA HIS A 207 -17.83 1.58 -15.38
C HIS A 207 -17.61 2.49 -14.18
N TYR A 208 -16.59 3.34 -14.23
CA TYR A 208 -16.30 4.30 -13.17
C TYR A 208 -17.49 5.24 -12.94
N GLU A 209 -18.05 5.82 -14.00
CA GLU A 209 -19.21 6.72 -13.93
C GLU A 209 -20.45 5.99 -13.39
N ALA A 210 -20.68 4.74 -13.78
CA ALA A 210 -21.77 3.91 -13.26
C ALA A 210 -21.61 3.59 -11.75
N LEU A 211 -20.37 3.33 -11.31
CA LEU A 211 -20.04 3.03 -9.91
C LEU A 211 -20.04 4.28 -9.01
N HIS A 212 -19.92 5.48 -9.59
CA HIS A 212 -19.87 6.76 -8.88
C HIS A 212 -20.98 7.73 -9.37
N PRO A 213 -22.25 7.37 -9.22
CA PRO A 213 -23.35 8.10 -9.87
C PRO A 213 -23.58 9.51 -9.34
N THR A 214 -23.05 9.86 -8.16
CA THR A 214 -23.26 11.18 -7.54
C THR A 214 -22.07 11.59 -6.68
N GLY A 215 -21.93 12.90 -6.49
CA GLY A 215 -20.89 13.51 -5.67
C GLY A 215 -19.63 13.88 -6.44
N PRO A 216 -18.66 14.55 -5.81
CA PRO A 216 -17.42 14.99 -6.47
C PRO A 216 -16.63 13.85 -7.12
N LYS A 217 -16.60 12.66 -6.51
CA LYS A 217 -15.89 11.48 -7.02
C LYS A 217 -16.46 10.98 -8.36
N SER A 218 -17.66 11.41 -8.79
CA SER A 218 -18.21 11.07 -10.11
C SER A 218 -17.42 11.65 -11.29
N ASN A 219 -16.57 12.62 -11.06
CA ASN A 219 -15.72 13.20 -12.10
C ASN A 219 -14.47 12.33 -12.35
N TYR A 220 -14.57 11.44 -13.34
CA TYR A 220 -13.50 10.51 -13.71
C TYR A 220 -12.15 11.20 -13.96
N ALA A 221 -12.14 12.25 -14.81
CA ALA A 221 -10.91 12.95 -15.17
C ALA A 221 -10.25 13.58 -13.93
N TYR A 222 -11.03 14.32 -13.13
CA TYR A 222 -10.52 14.96 -11.91
C TYR A 222 -9.94 13.94 -10.92
N HIS A 223 -10.57 12.78 -10.79
CA HIS A 223 -10.08 11.72 -9.91
C HIS A 223 -8.80 11.07 -10.45
N THR A 224 -8.77 10.71 -11.74
CA THR A 224 -7.62 10.05 -12.40
C THR A 224 -6.37 10.94 -12.42
N GLU A 225 -6.55 12.26 -12.56
CA GLU A 225 -5.47 13.26 -12.58
C GLU A 225 -5.02 13.70 -11.17
N ALA A 226 -5.50 13.05 -10.11
CA ALA A 226 -5.19 13.45 -8.74
C ALA A 226 -3.71 13.31 -8.39
N MET A 227 -3.03 12.27 -8.90
CA MET A 227 -1.61 12.05 -8.63
C MET A 227 -0.73 13.11 -9.29
N ASP A 228 -1.10 13.58 -10.49
CA ASP A 228 -0.43 14.71 -11.15
C ASP A 228 -0.49 15.95 -10.29
N ARG A 229 -1.68 16.29 -9.78
CA ARG A 229 -1.85 17.44 -8.88
C ARG A 229 -1.11 17.29 -7.56
N ALA A 230 -1.05 16.05 -7.03
CA ALA A 230 -0.31 15.78 -5.80
C ALA A 230 1.20 16.01 -5.99
N MET A 231 1.76 15.53 -7.10
CA MET A 231 3.17 15.73 -7.43
C MET A 231 3.49 17.19 -7.76
N GLU A 232 2.59 17.90 -8.43
CA GLU A 232 2.68 19.36 -8.61
C GLU A 232 2.64 20.12 -7.28
N GLY A 233 1.89 19.63 -6.29
CA GLY A 233 1.88 20.14 -4.93
C GLY A 233 3.13 19.81 -4.12
N GLY A 234 4.10 19.10 -4.70
CA GLY A 234 5.38 18.75 -4.09
C GLY A 234 5.38 17.44 -3.30
N ILE A 235 4.34 16.61 -3.42
CA ILE A 235 4.33 15.27 -2.83
C ILE A 235 5.20 14.35 -3.70
N ASP A 236 6.33 13.89 -3.17
CA ASP A 236 7.28 13.05 -3.90
C ASP A 236 6.85 11.58 -3.99
N ASP A 237 6.10 11.12 -3.00
CA ASP A 237 5.69 9.72 -2.87
C ASP A 237 4.17 9.59 -2.99
N VAL A 238 3.70 9.09 -4.12
CA VAL A 238 2.28 8.80 -4.37
C VAL A 238 2.03 7.29 -4.41
N GLY A 239 0.82 6.89 -4.04
CA GLY A 239 0.37 5.49 -4.04
C GLY A 239 -0.91 5.33 -4.86
N ILE A 240 -0.86 4.49 -5.89
CA ILE A 240 -1.99 4.17 -6.74
C ILE A 240 -2.57 2.79 -6.40
N GLY A 241 -3.75 2.49 -6.89
CA GLY A 241 -4.37 1.17 -6.69
C GLY A 241 -5.64 0.98 -7.49
N VAL A 242 -6.08 -0.27 -7.54
CA VAL A 242 -7.32 -0.70 -8.16
C VAL A 242 -8.07 -1.58 -7.18
N LEU A 243 -9.38 -1.43 -7.10
CA LEU A 243 -10.25 -2.35 -6.37
C LEU A 243 -10.73 -3.45 -7.33
N PHE A 244 -9.99 -4.54 -7.39
CA PHE A 244 -10.30 -5.65 -8.27
C PHE A 244 -11.64 -6.30 -7.94
N GLY A 245 -12.45 -6.53 -8.97
CA GLY A 245 -13.82 -7.03 -8.88
C GLY A 245 -14.88 -6.01 -9.27
N LEU A 246 -14.52 -4.73 -9.43
CA LEU A 246 -15.44 -3.69 -9.91
C LEU A 246 -15.59 -3.67 -11.43
N ASN A 247 -14.61 -4.16 -12.14
CA ASN A 247 -14.55 -4.29 -13.60
C ASN A 247 -13.66 -5.48 -13.95
N THR A 248 -13.57 -5.84 -15.22
CA THR A 248 -12.70 -6.92 -15.65
C THR A 248 -11.26 -6.64 -15.24
N TYR A 249 -10.64 -7.60 -14.53
CA TYR A 249 -9.28 -7.44 -14.01
C TYR A 249 -8.25 -7.13 -15.09
N ARG A 250 -8.47 -7.60 -16.31
CA ARG A 250 -7.61 -7.37 -17.48
C ARG A 250 -7.52 -5.90 -17.82
N TYR A 251 -8.68 -5.24 -17.92
CA TYR A 251 -8.76 -3.81 -18.21
C TYR A 251 -8.08 -2.97 -17.15
N ASP A 252 -8.43 -3.24 -15.90
CA ASP A 252 -7.93 -2.49 -14.76
C ASP A 252 -6.44 -2.73 -14.49
N PHE A 253 -5.94 -3.93 -14.75
CA PHE A 253 -4.51 -4.23 -14.67
C PHE A 253 -3.70 -3.43 -15.70
N VAL A 254 -4.16 -3.36 -16.95
CA VAL A 254 -3.50 -2.56 -17.99
C VAL A 254 -3.54 -1.08 -17.63
N GLY A 255 -4.72 -0.55 -17.23
CA GLY A 255 -4.87 0.83 -16.79
C GLY A 255 -3.95 1.19 -15.62
N LEU A 256 -3.80 0.30 -14.64
CA LEU A 256 -2.89 0.49 -13.50
C LEU A 256 -1.43 0.64 -13.94
N LEU A 257 -0.98 -0.17 -14.87
CA LEU A 257 0.38 -0.07 -15.40
C LEU A 257 0.57 1.16 -16.27
N MET A 258 -0.40 1.53 -17.10
CA MET A 258 -0.37 2.78 -17.88
C MET A 258 -0.27 4.00 -16.97
N HIS A 259 -0.98 4.00 -15.83
CA HIS A 259 -0.87 5.08 -14.84
C HIS A 259 0.53 5.14 -14.20
N ALA A 260 1.10 3.99 -13.85
CA ALA A 260 2.47 3.91 -13.33
C ALA A 260 3.50 4.43 -14.35
N GLU A 261 3.38 4.03 -15.60
CA GLU A 261 4.21 4.49 -16.72
C GLU A 261 4.06 6.01 -16.97
N HIS A 262 2.83 6.51 -16.90
CA HIS A 262 2.54 7.93 -17.05
C HIS A 262 3.25 8.78 -15.99
N LEU A 263 3.17 8.38 -14.72
CA LEU A 263 3.84 9.09 -13.63
C LEU A 263 5.37 9.08 -13.81
N GLU A 264 5.96 7.95 -14.18
CA GLU A 264 7.39 7.87 -14.45
C GLU A 264 7.81 8.71 -15.65
N ALA A 265 7.04 8.68 -16.75
CA ALA A 265 7.33 9.44 -17.96
C ALA A 265 7.18 10.95 -17.78
N THR A 266 6.28 11.39 -16.89
CA THR A 266 5.91 12.80 -16.71
C THR A 266 6.75 13.46 -15.61
N PHE A 267 6.99 12.74 -14.51
CA PHE A 267 7.66 13.29 -13.32
C PHE A 267 9.06 12.67 -13.08
N GLY A 268 9.49 11.72 -13.90
CA GLY A 268 10.76 11.03 -13.75
C GLY A 268 10.79 9.98 -12.65
N VAL A 269 9.70 9.78 -11.93
CA VAL A 269 9.55 8.79 -10.88
C VAL A 269 8.15 8.17 -10.90
N GLY A 270 8.08 6.84 -10.90
CA GLY A 270 6.81 6.11 -10.81
C GLY A 270 6.21 6.13 -9.39
N PRO A 271 5.06 5.49 -9.20
CA PRO A 271 4.41 5.45 -7.90
C PRO A 271 5.31 4.77 -6.85
N HIS A 272 5.34 5.34 -5.65
CA HIS A 272 6.06 4.77 -4.51
C HIS A 272 5.45 3.43 -4.06
N THR A 273 4.11 3.35 -4.13
CA THR A 273 3.38 2.12 -3.79
C THR A 273 2.26 1.84 -4.77
N ILE A 274 1.98 0.55 -4.94
CA ILE A 274 0.79 0.03 -5.62
C ILE A 274 0.02 -0.84 -4.64
N SER A 275 -1.28 -0.54 -4.49
CA SER A 275 -2.21 -1.34 -3.71
C SER A 275 -3.12 -2.15 -4.64
N VAL A 276 -3.34 -3.41 -4.29
CA VAL A 276 -4.13 -4.35 -5.10
C VAL A 276 -5.28 -4.96 -4.26
N PRO A 277 -6.17 -4.16 -3.68
CA PRO A 277 -7.31 -4.70 -2.94
C PRO A 277 -8.30 -5.41 -3.86
N ARG A 278 -9.03 -6.39 -3.29
CA ARG A 278 -10.23 -6.99 -3.91
C ARG A 278 -11.49 -6.48 -3.22
N ILE A 279 -12.60 -6.50 -3.94
CA ILE A 279 -13.91 -6.22 -3.35
C ILE A 279 -14.19 -7.21 -2.21
N CYS A 280 -14.66 -6.70 -1.08
CA CYS A 280 -15.04 -7.49 0.10
C CYS A 280 -16.44 -7.08 0.54
N PRO A 281 -17.17 -7.96 1.25
CA PRO A 281 -18.42 -7.60 1.88
C PRO A 281 -18.25 -6.43 2.85
N ALA A 282 -19.31 -5.65 3.00
CA ALA A 282 -19.40 -4.58 3.99
C ALA A 282 -20.89 -4.34 4.31
N ASP A 283 -21.19 -3.41 5.23
CA ASP A 283 -22.56 -2.98 5.46
C ASP A 283 -23.20 -2.48 4.15
N ASP A 284 -24.37 -3.00 3.80
CA ASP A 284 -25.13 -2.70 2.57
C ASP A 284 -24.38 -3.01 1.25
N ILE A 285 -23.29 -3.81 1.30
CA ILE A 285 -22.50 -4.21 0.13
C ILE A 285 -22.36 -5.72 0.07
N SER A 286 -22.91 -6.33 -0.99
CA SER A 286 -22.72 -7.76 -1.29
C SER A 286 -21.71 -7.95 -2.43
N THR A 287 -20.79 -8.88 -2.28
CA THR A 287 -19.86 -9.24 -3.37
C THR A 287 -20.55 -9.93 -4.55
N GLU A 288 -21.77 -10.44 -4.37
CA GLU A 288 -22.60 -11.03 -5.42
C GLU A 288 -23.06 -9.98 -6.45
N ASP A 289 -23.09 -8.71 -6.06
CA ASP A 289 -23.43 -7.59 -6.95
C ASP A 289 -22.29 -7.23 -7.92
N PHE A 290 -21.10 -7.84 -7.76
CA PHE A 290 -19.91 -7.58 -8.54
C PHE A 290 -19.43 -8.85 -9.26
N PRO A 291 -19.89 -9.08 -10.51
CA PRO A 291 -19.64 -10.33 -11.25
C PRO A 291 -18.17 -10.53 -11.67
N ASP A 292 -17.37 -9.48 -11.63
CA ASP A 292 -15.94 -9.51 -12.02
C ASP A 292 -15.00 -9.90 -10.86
N ALA A 293 -15.53 -10.49 -9.79
CA ALA A 293 -14.71 -10.99 -8.68
C ALA A 293 -13.64 -11.99 -9.18
N ILE A 294 -12.43 -11.85 -8.64
CA ILE A 294 -11.28 -12.67 -9.06
C ILE A 294 -10.94 -13.75 -8.04
N SER A 295 -10.50 -14.91 -8.54
CA SER A 295 -10.03 -16.02 -7.70
C SER A 295 -8.71 -15.68 -7.01
N ASP A 296 -8.38 -16.43 -5.95
CA ASP A 296 -7.10 -16.32 -5.24
C ASP A 296 -5.90 -16.61 -6.17
N GLU A 297 -6.06 -17.53 -7.12
CA GLU A 297 -5.02 -17.84 -8.09
C GLU A 297 -4.75 -16.69 -9.05
N MET A 298 -5.82 -16.09 -9.59
CA MET A 298 -5.68 -14.91 -10.45
C MET A 298 -5.12 -13.73 -9.67
N PHE A 299 -5.52 -13.54 -8.43
CA PHE A 299 -4.96 -12.51 -7.55
C PHE A 299 -3.45 -12.69 -7.34
N CYS A 300 -2.99 -13.91 -7.06
CA CYS A 300 -1.57 -14.20 -6.97
C CYS A 300 -0.81 -13.92 -8.27
N ARG A 301 -1.44 -14.22 -9.43
CA ARG A 301 -0.87 -13.92 -10.75
C ARG A 301 -0.75 -12.42 -10.99
N ILE A 302 -1.78 -11.65 -10.67
CA ILE A 302 -1.75 -10.18 -10.75
C ILE A 302 -0.60 -9.62 -9.90
N VAL A 303 -0.47 -10.07 -8.65
CA VAL A 303 0.61 -9.64 -7.75
C VAL A 303 2.00 -9.97 -8.34
N ALA A 304 2.18 -11.20 -8.84
CA ALA A 304 3.46 -11.63 -9.41
C ALA A 304 3.83 -10.84 -10.65
N VAL A 305 2.90 -10.66 -11.59
CA VAL A 305 3.17 -9.92 -12.84
C VAL A 305 3.35 -8.43 -12.56
N THR A 306 2.59 -7.84 -11.63
CA THR A 306 2.82 -6.46 -11.18
C THR A 306 4.23 -6.28 -10.60
N ARG A 307 4.71 -7.22 -9.77
CA ARG A 307 6.09 -7.19 -9.24
C ARG A 307 7.14 -7.21 -10.35
N ILE A 308 6.91 -7.99 -11.38
CA ILE A 308 7.82 -8.08 -12.53
C ILE A 308 7.79 -6.80 -13.38
N ALA A 309 6.59 -6.25 -13.62
CA ALA A 309 6.41 -5.06 -14.43
C ALA A 309 6.95 -3.79 -13.77
N VAL A 310 6.76 -3.65 -12.46
CA VAL A 310 7.21 -2.48 -11.67
C VAL A 310 8.12 -2.92 -10.51
N PRO A 311 9.35 -3.36 -10.82
CA PRO A 311 10.20 -4.09 -9.87
C PRO A 311 10.61 -3.27 -8.64
N TYR A 312 10.62 -1.94 -8.73
CA TYR A 312 11.07 -1.03 -7.66
C TYR A 312 9.95 -0.49 -6.78
N THR A 313 8.70 -0.67 -7.17
CA THR A 313 7.55 -0.11 -6.46
C THR A 313 7.16 -0.98 -5.26
N GLY A 314 6.84 -0.37 -4.12
CA GLY A 314 6.28 -1.06 -2.96
C GLY A 314 4.89 -1.61 -3.29
N MET A 315 4.58 -2.83 -2.85
CA MET A 315 3.24 -3.42 -3.04
C MET A 315 2.58 -3.64 -1.68
N ILE A 316 1.33 -3.20 -1.59
CA ILE A 316 0.56 -3.18 -0.34
C ILE A 316 -0.64 -4.10 -0.44
N ILE A 317 -0.88 -4.90 0.60
CA ILE A 317 -2.18 -5.52 0.87
C ILE A 317 -2.62 -5.25 2.30
N SER A 318 -3.92 -5.25 2.50
CA SER A 318 -4.53 -5.03 3.81
C SER A 318 -5.09 -6.33 4.42
N THR A 319 -5.73 -6.18 5.57
CA THR A 319 -6.47 -7.26 6.26
C THR A 319 -7.79 -7.66 5.57
N ARG A 320 -8.08 -7.13 4.36
CA ARG A 320 -9.13 -7.64 3.48
C ARG A 320 -8.90 -9.10 3.10
N GLU A 321 -7.62 -9.46 2.91
CA GLU A 321 -7.23 -10.79 2.48
C GLU A 321 -7.04 -11.74 3.66
N SER A 322 -7.42 -13.00 3.46
CA SER A 322 -7.20 -14.07 4.43
C SER A 322 -5.71 -14.33 4.67
N GLU A 323 -5.37 -14.93 5.81
CA GLU A 323 -4.00 -15.32 6.12
C GLU A 323 -3.37 -16.17 5.01
N ALA A 324 -4.12 -17.12 4.46
CA ALA A 324 -3.62 -18.03 3.41
C ALA A 324 -3.23 -17.27 2.14
N VAL A 325 -4.04 -16.31 1.71
CA VAL A 325 -3.75 -15.45 0.55
C VAL A 325 -2.59 -14.52 0.85
N ARG A 326 -2.58 -13.88 2.01
CA ARG A 326 -1.50 -12.99 2.43
C ARG A 326 -0.14 -13.72 2.43
N ARG A 327 -0.08 -14.95 2.94
CA ARG A 327 1.11 -15.79 2.91
C ARG A 327 1.65 -16.01 1.50
N ARG A 328 0.77 -16.32 0.54
CA ARG A 328 1.16 -16.56 -0.87
C ARG A 328 1.72 -15.28 -1.52
N VAL A 329 1.03 -14.17 -1.38
CA VAL A 329 1.41 -12.93 -2.07
C VAL A 329 2.59 -12.19 -1.42
N LEU A 330 2.86 -12.45 -0.13
CA LEU A 330 4.09 -11.99 0.53
C LEU A 330 5.34 -12.55 -0.16
N GLU A 331 5.31 -13.80 -0.59
CA GLU A 331 6.41 -14.38 -1.35
C GLU A 331 6.52 -13.81 -2.76
N LEU A 332 5.38 -13.55 -3.43
CA LEU A 332 5.33 -13.17 -4.84
C LEU A 332 5.68 -11.71 -5.11
N GLY A 333 5.42 -10.80 -4.17
CA GLY A 333 5.65 -9.39 -4.50
C GLY A 333 5.36 -8.38 -3.41
N VAL A 334 4.45 -8.70 -2.49
CA VAL A 334 4.03 -7.77 -1.45
C VAL A 334 5.17 -7.46 -0.48
N SER A 335 5.33 -6.17 -0.16
CA SER A 335 6.37 -5.65 0.73
C SER A 335 5.84 -4.86 1.93
N GLN A 336 4.53 -4.59 1.96
CA GLN A 336 3.88 -3.85 3.04
C GLN A 336 2.53 -4.46 3.36
N ILE A 337 2.22 -4.62 4.65
CA ILE A 337 0.92 -5.13 5.11
C ILE A 337 0.41 -4.33 6.31
N SER A 338 -0.90 -4.26 6.45
CA SER A 338 -1.50 -3.84 7.71
C SER A 338 -1.62 -5.01 8.70
N GLY A 339 -1.57 -4.74 9.99
CA GLY A 339 -1.71 -5.73 11.04
C GLY A 339 -2.43 -5.17 12.26
N GLY A 340 -3.24 -5.98 12.94
CA GLY A 340 -4.06 -5.54 14.06
C GLY A 340 -5.05 -4.44 13.67
N SER A 341 -5.58 -4.50 12.43
CA SER A 341 -6.35 -3.41 11.83
C SER A 341 -7.78 -3.34 12.36
N ARG A 342 -8.26 -2.10 12.54
CA ARG A 342 -9.68 -1.78 12.70
C ARG A 342 -10.11 -0.87 11.55
N THR A 343 -11.29 -1.13 10.99
CA THR A 343 -11.82 -0.39 9.83
C THR A 343 -13.01 0.49 10.19
N SER A 344 -13.38 0.51 11.45
CA SER A 344 -14.39 1.41 12.02
C SER A 344 -13.77 2.73 12.47
N VAL A 345 -14.57 3.79 12.50
CA VAL A 345 -14.17 5.10 13.03
C VAL A 345 -14.11 5.03 14.56
N GLY A 346 -12.91 5.11 15.14
CA GLY A 346 -12.71 5.05 16.59
C GLY A 346 -12.72 3.63 17.18
N GLY A 347 -12.26 2.64 16.39
CA GLY A 347 -12.28 1.22 16.79
C GLY A 347 -11.11 0.75 17.65
N TYR A 348 -10.01 1.52 17.80
CA TYR A 348 -8.84 1.06 18.57
C TYR A 348 -8.93 1.32 20.06
N ALA A 349 -9.49 2.46 20.46
CA ALA A 349 -9.60 2.85 21.86
C ALA A 349 -10.81 2.23 22.59
N VAL A 350 -11.69 1.57 21.87
CA VAL A 350 -12.93 0.96 22.39
C VAL A 350 -12.81 -0.56 22.35
N PRO A 351 -13.21 -1.29 23.41
CA PRO A 351 -13.28 -2.75 23.35
C PRO A 351 -14.20 -3.23 22.22
N GLU A 352 -13.81 -4.28 21.50
CA GLU A 352 -14.54 -4.82 20.33
C GLU A 352 -16.04 -5.07 20.60
N ALA A 353 -16.38 -5.56 21.80
CA ALA A 353 -17.77 -5.79 22.23
C ALA A 353 -18.62 -4.50 22.36
N LYS A 354 -18.01 -3.32 22.29
CA LYS A 354 -18.66 -2.01 22.38
C LYS A 354 -18.47 -1.15 21.13
N GLU A 355 -17.83 -1.71 20.11
CA GLU A 355 -17.59 -1.02 18.83
C GLU A 355 -18.92 -0.93 18.08
N GLU A 356 -19.32 0.27 17.72
CA GLU A 356 -20.41 0.46 16.75
C GLU A 356 -19.89 0.05 15.37
N ASP A 357 -20.62 -0.82 14.68
CA ASP A 357 -20.23 -1.28 13.35
C ASP A 357 -20.34 -0.13 12.34
N SER A 358 -19.24 0.56 12.17
CA SER A 358 -19.02 1.61 11.18
C SER A 358 -17.89 1.26 10.22
N SER A 359 -17.60 -0.04 10.07
CA SER A 359 -16.50 -0.56 9.28
C SER A 359 -16.66 -0.24 7.80
N GLN A 360 -15.56 0.12 7.14
CA GLN A 360 -15.55 0.33 5.69
C GLN A 360 -15.61 -0.99 4.91
N PHE A 361 -15.14 -2.06 5.49
CA PHE A 361 -15.22 -3.42 4.96
C PHE A 361 -14.97 -4.45 6.06
N ASP A 362 -15.43 -5.66 5.85
CA ASP A 362 -15.19 -6.77 6.75
C ASP A 362 -13.71 -7.20 6.75
N VAL A 363 -13.12 -7.24 7.93
CA VAL A 363 -11.73 -7.66 8.13
C VAL A 363 -11.66 -9.18 8.11
N SER A 364 -10.91 -9.76 7.15
CA SER A 364 -10.70 -11.20 7.04
C SER A 364 -9.60 -11.71 7.97
N ASP A 365 -8.54 -10.91 8.18
CA ASP A 365 -7.46 -11.23 9.10
C ASP A 365 -7.58 -10.38 10.38
N ARG A 366 -8.13 -10.98 11.44
CA ARG A 366 -8.44 -10.31 12.72
C ARG A 366 -7.37 -10.49 13.79
N ARG A 367 -6.22 -11.06 13.42
CA ARG A 367 -5.12 -11.26 14.35
C ARG A 367 -4.62 -9.95 14.94
N THR A 368 -4.20 -9.99 16.19
CA THR A 368 -3.49 -8.87 16.84
C THR A 368 -2.19 -8.56 16.11
N LEU A 369 -1.60 -7.39 16.37
CA LEU A 369 -0.32 -7.04 15.76
C LEU A 369 0.78 -8.03 16.17
N ASP A 370 0.82 -8.48 17.45
CA ASP A 370 1.83 -9.44 17.92
C ASP A 370 1.72 -10.80 17.23
N GLU A 371 0.49 -11.31 17.04
CA GLU A 371 0.25 -12.54 16.29
C GLU A 371 0.71 -12.42 14.83
N VAL A 372 0.47 -11.26 14.18
CA VAL A 372 0.95 -11.01 12.81
C VAL A 372 2.47 -10.92 12.77
N VAL A 373 3.09 -10.26 13.74
CA VAL A 373 4.55 -10.19 13.86
C VAL A 373 5.14 -11.59 14.06
N SER A 374 4.62 -12.39 15.01
CA SER A 374 5.05 -13.77 15.24
C SER A 374 4.93 -14.63 13.98
N TRP A 375 3.80 -14.53 13.29
CA TRP A 375 3.58 -15.25 12.03
C TRP A 375 4.58 -14.84 10.92
N LEU A 376 4.92 -13.56 10.78
CA LEU A 376 5.94 -13.12 9.82
C LEU A 376 7.32 -13.69 10.17
N LEU A 377 7.68 -13.74 11.47
CA LEU A 377 8.92 -14.33 11.95
C LEU A 377 8.98 -15.83 11.61
N ASP A 378 7.89 -16.58 11.80
CA ASP A 378 7.78 -18.01 11.43
C ASP A 378 7.94 -18.24 9.92
N LEU A 379 7.57 -17.27 9.09
CA LEU A 379 7.77 -17.28 7.64
C LEU A 379 9.18 -16.81 7.21
N GLY A 380 10.07 -16.46 8.14
CA GLY A 380 11.39 -15.93 7.85
C GLY A 380 11.39 -14.49 7.34
N HIS A 381 10.32 -13.74 7.56
CA HIS A 381 10.24 -12.32 7.23
C HIS A 381 10.63 -11.43 8.41
N ILE A 382 11.19 -10.26 8.11
CA ILE A 382 11.50 -9.23 9.09
C ILE A 382 10.35 -8.22 9.15
N PRO A 383 9.51 -8.23 10.21
CA PRO A 383 8.55 -7.16 10.45
C PRO A 383 9.28 -5.83 10.64
N SER A 384 9.01 -4.86 9.79
CA SER A 384 9.71 -3.58 9.78
C SER A 384 8.77 -2.44 10.14
N PHE A 385 9.10 -1.72 11.20
CA PHE A 385 8.43 -0.49 11.61
C PHE A 385 9.23 0.76 11.17
N CYS A 386 10.14 0.61 10.23
CA CYS A 386 11.03 1.66 9.77
C CYS A 386 10.28 2.82 9.12
N THR A 387 10.65 4.05 9.48
CA THR A 387 10.15 5.31 8.94
C THR A 387 11.30 6.26 8.55
N ALA A 388 12.52 5.74 8.43
CA ALA A 388 13.73 6.55 8.28
C ALA A 388 13.76 7.36 6.98
N CYS A 389 13.32 6.79 5.85
CA CYS A 389 13.48 7.43 4.54
C CYS A 389 12.87 8.83 4.48
N TYR A 390 11.67 9.03 5.01
CA TYR A 390 11.03 10.36 5.05
C TYR A 390 11.77 11.35 5.94
N ARG A 391 12.27 10.88 7.07
CA ARG A 391 12.94 11.69 8.08
C ARG A 391 14.35 12.09 7.66
N GLU A 392 14.95 11.31 6.74
CA GLU A 392 16.28 11.54 6.17
C GLU A 392 16.23 12.11 4.75
N GLY A 393 15.07 12.59 4.29
CA GLY A 393 14.88 13.17 2.96
C GLY A 393 15.18 12.19 1.81
N ARG A 394 14.96 10.89 2.02
CA ARG A 394 15.08 9.85 1.00
C ARG A 394 13.68 9.52 0.48
N THR A 395 13.13 10.38 -0.36
CA THR A 395 11.81 10.27 -0.98
C THR A 395 11.93 10.42 -2.50
N GLY A 396 10.89 10.09 -3.23
CA GLY A 396 10.82 10.25 -4.68
C GLY A 396 12.00 9.64 -5.43
N ASP A 397 12.57 10.37 -6.36
CA ASP A 397 13.71 9.94 -7.19
C ASP A 397 14.94 9.53 -6.36
N ARG A 398 15.21 10.24 -5.26
CA ARG A 398 16.34 9.89 -4.37
C ARG A 398 16.16 8.48 -3.78
N PHE A 399 14.97 8.13 -3.35
CA PHE A 399 14.66 6.78 -2.86
C PHE A 399 14.78 5.74 -3.98
N MET A 400 14.14 5.99 -5.13
CA MET A 400 14.15 5.07 -6.27
C MET A 400 15.56 4.84 -6.80
N SER A 401 16.39 5.88 -6.83
CA SER A 401 17.80 5.78 -7.22
C SER A 401 18.61 4.85 -6.30
N LEU A 402 18.38 4.92 -4.98
CA LEU A 402 19.02 4.03 -4.00
C LEU A 402 18.55 2.58 -4.17
N VAL A 403 17.27 2.37 -4.45
CA VAL A 403 16.71 1.03 -4.71
C VAL A 403 17.34 0.43 -5.98
N LYS A 404 17.30 1.16 -7.09
CA LYS A 404 17.87 0.71 -8.39
C LYS A 404 19.34 0.35 -8.31
N ARG A 405 20.13 1.05 -7.49
CA ARG A 405 21.56 0.79 -7.27
C ARG A 405 21.85 -0.28 -6.21
N GLY A 406 20.84 -0.87 -5.56
CA GLY A 406 21.02 -1.83 -4.47
C GLY A 406 21.55 -1.23 -3.16
N GLN A 407 21.78 0.08 -3.10
CA GLN A 407 22.31 0.78 -1.91
C GLN A 407 21.30 0.79 -0.76
N ILE A 408 20.04 0.62 -1.07
CA ILE A 408 18.96 0.64 -0.08
C ILE A 408 19.12 -0.48 0.98
N ALA A 409 19.75 -1.59 0.65
CA ALA A 409 20.02 -2.68 1.59
C ALA A 409 20.88 -2.22 2.79
N ASN A 410 21.82 -1.29 2.56
CA ASN A 410 22.68 -0.73 3.62
C ASN A 410 21.93 0.18 4.60
N CYS A 411 20.74 0.65 4.25
CA CYS A 411 19.88 1.46 5.13
C CYS A 411 18.67 0.65 5.63
N CYS A 412 17.95 0.00 4.72
CA CYS A 412 16.69 -0.66 5.05
C CYS A 412 16.87 -1.92 5.88
N GLN A 413 17.93 -2.72 5.65
CA GLN A 413 18.18 -3.93 6.43
C GLN A 413 18.46 -3.58 7.90
N PRO A 414 19.47 -2.77 8.24
CA PRO A 414 19.71 -2.43 9.66
C PRO A 414 18.54 -1.67 10.30
N ASN A 415 17.88 -0.76 9.58
CA ASN A 415 16.71 -0.06 10.11
C ASN A 415 15.54 -1.01 10.43
N ALA A 416 15.30 -2.04 9.59
CA ALA A 416 14.28 -3.04 9.88
C ALA A 416 14.59 -3.82 11.15
N LEU A 417 15.85 -4.28 11.31
CA LEU A 417 16.28 -5.03 12.49
C LEU A 417 16.23 -4.19 13.76
N MET A 418 16.65 -2.92 13.71
CA MET A 418 16.58 -2.02 14.87
C MET A 418 15.14 -1.72 15.27
N THR A 419 14.24 -1.46 14.30
CA THR A 419 12.84 -1.20 14.64
C THR A 419 12.09 -2.47 15.08
N LEU A 420 12.47 -3.63 14.58
CA LEU A 420 12.00 -4.92 15.11
C LEU A 420 12.47 -5.09 16.56
N LYS A 421 13.75 -4.82 16.86
CA LYS A 421 14.28 -4.90 18.21
C LYS A 421 13.54 -3.97 19.20
N GLU A 422 13.23 -2.72 18.77
CA GLU A 422 12.39 -1.83 19.57
C GLU A 422 11.02 -2.46 19.88
N TYR A 423 10.38 -3.06 18.86
CA TYR A 423 9.09 -3.74 19.03
C TYR A 423 9.19 -4.91 20.02
N LEU A 424 10.23 -5.74 19.90
CA LEU A 424 10.44 -6.90 20.75
C LEU A 424 10.69 -6.52 22.22
N GLU A 425 11.34 -5.38 22.48
CA GLU A 425 11.58 -4.92 23.85
C GLU A 425 10.34 -4.29 24.49
N ASP A 426 9.52 -3.58 23.73
CA ASP A 426 8.47 -2.73 24.27
C ASP A 426 7.07 -3.36 24.26
N TYR A 427 6.79 -4.29 23.29
CA TYR A 427 5.42 -4.68 22.98
C TYR A 427 5.20 -6.19 22.82
N ALA A 428 6.23 -6.93 22.44
CA ALA A 428 6.08 -8.33 22.06
C ALA A 428 5.82 -9.26 23.26
N SER A 429 5.06 -10.31 23.02
CA SER A 429 4.99 -11.47 23.91
C SER A 429 6.36 -12.16 24.04
N SER A 430 6.55 -12.97 25.08
CA SER A 430 7.80 -13.69 25.29
C SER A 430 8.16 -14.60 24.13
N GLU A 431 7.15 -15.27 23.53
CA GLU A 431 7.33 -16.14 22.36
C GLU A 431 7.78 -15.35 21.14
N THR A 432 7.08 -14.27 20.82
CA THR A 432 7.43 -13.40 19.69
C THR A 432 8.82 -12.81 19.87
N LYS A 433 9.17 -12.42 21.10
CA LYS A 433 10.50 -11.87 21.43
C LYS A 433 11.61 -12.87 21.17
N GLU A 434 11.44 -14.13 21.60
CA GLU A 434 12.43 -15.19 21.39
C GLU A 434 12.68 -15.44 19.89
N LYS A 435 11.62 -15.63 19.11
CA LYS A 435 11.69 -15.79 17.65
C LYS A 435 12.39 -14.62 16.96
N GLY A 436 11.99 -13.39 17.35
CA GLY A 436 12.54 -12.17 16.76
C GLY A 436 14.03 -11.95 17.07
N ILE A 437 14.49 -12.25 18.28
CA ILE A 437 15.90 -12.17 18.65
C ILE A 437 16.74 -13.17 17.83
N GLN A 438 16.22 -14.38 17.61
CA GLN A 438 16.89 -15.35 16.77
C GLN A 438 17.01 -14.85 15.34
N LEU A 439 15.91 -14.40 14.73
CA LEU A 439 15.92 -13.87 13.37
C LEU A 439 16.88 -12.65 13.22
N ILE A 440 16.91 -11.75 14.20
CA ILE A 440 17.83 -10.60 14.18
C ILE A 440 19.29 -11.08 14.10
N ARG A 441 19.68 -12.10 14.87
CA ARG A 441 21.06 -12.64 14.84
C ARG A 441 21.41 -13.19 13.46
N GLU A 442 20.50 -13.96 12.86
CA GLU A 442 20.70 -14.54 11.54
C GLU A 442 20.79 -13.46 10.45
N GLU A 443 19.92 -12.46 10.49
CA GLU A 443 19.81 -11.42 9.49
C GLU A 443 20.88 -10.31 9.59
N MET A 444 21.53 -10.17 10.73
CA MET A 444 22.68 -9.26 10.88
C MET A 444 23.82 -9.63 9.94
N GLU A 445 24.03 -10.91 9.68
CA GLU A 445 25.06 -11.38 8.75
C GLU A 445 24.80 -10.95 7.29
N HIS A 446 23.54 -10.65 6.96
CA HIS A 446 23.13 -10.22 5.62
C HIS A 446 23.29 -8.71 5.38
N ILE A 447 23.78 -7.93 6.35
CA ILE A 447 24.12 -6.51 6.13
C ILE A 447 25.42 -6.45 5.33
N PRO A 448 25.39 -5.92 4.06
CA PRO A 448 26.54 -6.05 3.16
C PRO A 448 27.80 -5.32 3.64
N ASN A 449 27.64 -4.15 4.24
CA ASN A 449 28.75 -3.30 4.67
C ASN A 449 29.16 -3.59 6.12
N PRO A 450 30.40 -4.08 6.39
CA PRO A 450 30.85 -4.42 7.74
C PRO A 450 30.83 -3.24 8.72
N LYS A 451 31.08 -2.01 8.26
CA LYS A 451 31.05 -0.81 9.12
C LYS A 451 29.62 -0.51 9.55
N ILE A 452 28.65 -0.65 8.64
CA ILE A 452 27.24 -0.47 8.95
C ILE A 452 26.76 -1.57 9.89
N ARG A 453 27.20 -2.83 9.68
CA ARG A 453 26.91 -3.96 10.57
C ARG A 453 27.37 -3.67 11.99
N ALA A 454 28.62 -3.25 12.19
CA ALA A 454 29.16 -2.92 13.53
C ALA A 454 28.40 -1.77 14.23
N ILE A 455 27.93 -0.77 13.45
CA ILE A 455 27.11 0.30 14.01
C ILE A 455 25.74 -0.25 14.41
N ALA A 456 25.13 -1.09 13.57
CA ALA A 456 23.84 -1.71 13.87
C ALA A 456 23.91 -2.62 15.10
N GLU A 457 24.95 -3.42 15.27
CA GLU A 457 25.20 -4.24 16.48
C GLU A 457 25.20 -3.39 17.74
N ARG A 458 25.98 -2.31 17.76
CA ARG A 458 26.00 -1.37 18.88
C ARG A 458 24.63 -0.77 19.16
N ASN A 459 23.92 -0.33 18.11
CA ASN A 459 22.59 0.26 18.26
C ASN A 459 21.58 -0.76 18.79
N LEU A 460 21.64 -2.03 18.37
CA LEU A 460 20.80 -3.11 18.89
C LEU A 460 21.05 -3.36 20.37
N GLN A 461 22.32 -3.30 20.83
CA GLN A 461 22.66 -3.37 22.25
C GLN A 461 22.05 -2.18 23.01
N GLU A 462 22.25 -0.96 22.52
CA GLU A 462 21.73 0.27 23.15
C GLU A 462 20.16 0.28 23.19
N ILE A 463 19.48 -0.34 22.20
CA ILE A 463 18.03 -0.54 22.26
C ILE A 463 17.67 -1.46 23.43
N GLY A 464 18.43 -2.53 23.67
CA GLY A 464 18.26 -3.41 24.83
C GLY A 464 18.44 -2.68 26.16
N GLU A 465 19.26 -1.63 26.20
CA GLU A 465 19.51 -0.76 27.33
C GLU A 465 18.46 0.38 27.49
N GLY A 466 17.45 0.42 26.61
CA GLY A 466 16.33 1.36 26.69
C GLY A 466 16.39 2.55 25.74
N LYS A 467 17.43 2.70 24.91
CA LYS A 467 17.45 3.74 23.87
C LYS A 467 16.52 3.37 22.69
N ARG A 468 16.01 4.37 22.00
CA ARG A 468 15.04 4.21 20.90
C ARG A 468 15.36 5.16 19.77
N ASP A 469 14.75 4.89 18.59
CA ASP A 469 14.71 5.76 17.42
C ASP A 469 16.07 5.90 16.70
N PHE A 470 16.84 4.83 16.68
CA PHE A 470 18.02 4.74 15.82
C PHE A 470 17.63 4.60 14.35
N ARG A 471 18.41 5.23 13.47
CA ARG A 471 18.24 5.16 12.03
C ARG A 471 19.50 5.45 11.25
N PHE A 472 19.58 4.85 10.07
CA PHE A 472 20.61 5.09 9.06
C PHE A 472 20.08 5.98 7.95
#